data_85f02bac406de6264a0f99e6fc5880ea
#
_entry.id   85f02bac406de6264a0f99e6fc5880ea
#
_cell.length_a   1.000
_cell.length_b   1.000
_cell.length_c   1.000
_cell.angle_alpha   90.00
_cell.angle_beta   90.00
_cell.angle_gamma   90.00
#
_symmetry.space_group_name_H-M   'P 1'
#
loop_
_entity.id
_entity.type
_entity.pdbx_description
1 polymer ?
#
loop_
_entity_poly.entity_id
_entity_poly.type
_entity_poly.pdbx_seq_one_letter_code
_entity_poly.pdbx_strand_id
1 'polypeptide(L)'
;MYIDIKYLNLVSPQLQQFKKKGDFLWNFRCPYCGDSHKSRTKARGYVFRKKNDLFYKCHNCGVGATLPNLIKHLDSKTYDDYILERYREEGQYRGKTSPVPKPEFKFDAPVFKKNVFKPLQSISSLDSTHPARRLVEKRSLSEYFDDLFLCPSFYKFTNTLIPNKFPSLCADHPRLMIPFRNEEGEIFAYQGRAFGSETPKYITIKLDEDADKIFGLDRVDKSKPILVVEGPLDSLFLDNCVAMAGADFNNFEGDLIIIFDNEPRNKEICKQIEKTISQGRKIVI
;
A
#
# COMPACT_ATOMS: atom_id res chain seq x y z
N MET A 1 0.48 -8.41 26.77
CA MET A 1 0.88 -7.01 27.10
C MET A 1 2.10 -6.92 28.01
N TYR A 2 2.17 -7.66 29.15
CA TYR A 2 3.36 -7.64 30.03
C TYR A 2 4.62 -8.10 29.29
N ILE A 3 4.56 -9.21 28.58
CA ILE A 3 5.65 -9.74 27.75
C ILE A 3 6.08 -8.71 26.69
N ASP A 4 5.14 -8.05 26.04
CA ASP A 4 5.44 -7.06 25.01
C ASP A 4 6.29 -5.91 25.56
N ILE A 5 5.92 -5.40 26.76
CA ILE A 5 6.67 -4.33 27.43
C ILE A 5 8.06 -4.85 27.87
N LYS A 6 8.14 -6.08 28.40
CA LYS A 6 9.39 -6.72 28.80
C LYS A 6 10.38 -6.75 27.63
N TYR A 7 9.93 -7.26 26.48
CA TYR A 7 10.79 -7.41 25.31
C TYR A 7 11.10 -6.08 24.61
N LEU A 8 10.17 -5.12 24.61
CA LEU A 8 10.48 -3.76 24.18
C LEU A 8 11.59 -3.13 25.03
N ASN A 9 11.58 -3.35 26.35
CA ASN A 9 12.64 -2.88 27.24
C ASN A 9 13.97 -3.63 27.00
N LEU A 10 13.95 -4.92 26.69
CA LEU A 10 15.14 -5.71 26.38
C LEU A 10 15.85 -5.19 25.11
N VAL A 11 15.11 -4.79 24.07
CA VAL A 11 15.71 -4.24 22.85
C VAL A 11 15.95 -2.74 22.93
N SER A 12 15.50 -2.06 23.97
CA SER A 12 15.63 -0.60 24.11
C SER A 12 17.07 -0.06 24.06
N PRO A 13 18.12 -0.78 24.53
CA PRO A 13 19.51 -0.32 24.38
C PRO A 13 19.96 -0.17 22.92
N GLN A 14 19.33 -0.86 21.98
CA GLN A 14 19.61 -0.74 20.55
C GLN A 14 18.83 0.44 19.91
N LEU A 15 17.89 1.07 20.63
CA LEU A 15 17.05 2.16 20.16
C LEU A 15 17.61 3.51 20.61
N GLN A 16 18.18 4.27 19.70
CA GLN A 16 18.72 5.60 19.99
C GLN A 16 17.62 6.56 20.45
N GLN A 17 17.89 7.38 21.47
CA GLN A 17 16.95 8.36 22.02
C GLN A 17 15.65 7.73 22.58
N PHE A 18 15.70 6.49 23.06
CA PHE A 18 14.55 5.80 23.63
C PHE A 18 14.02 6.53 24.87
N LYS A 19 12.74 6.90 24.85
CA LYS A 19 12.04 7.61 25.94
C LYS A 19 10.62 7.10 26.07
N LYS A 20 10.22 6.77 27.29
CA LYS A 20 8.80 6.54 27.62
C LYS A 20 8.09 7.90 27.71
N LYS A 21 7.00 8.07 26.96
CA LYS A 21 6.19 9.30 26.89
C LYS A 21 4.84 9.17 27.61
N GLY A 22 4.40 7.94 27.88
CA GLY A 22 3.16 7.63 28.56
C GLY A 22 3.07 6.15 28.89
N ASP A 23 1.94 5.67 29.44
CA ASP A 23 1.80 4.29 29.90
C ASP A 23 2.05 3.24 28.82
N PHE A 24 1.61 3.52 27.60
CA PHE A 24 1.81 2.64 26.46
C PHE A 24 2.30 3.43 25.24
N LEU A 25 3.19 4.42 25.47
CA LEU A 25 3.75 5.26 24.42
C LEU A 25 5.24 5.45 24.65
N TRP A 26 6.05 5.02 23.68
CA TRP A 26 7.50 5.22 23.65
C TRP A 26 7.89 5.93 22.37
N ASN A 27 8.94 6.73 22.45
CA ASN A 27 9.50 7.47 21.33
C ASN A 27 11.00 7.23 21.24
N PHE A 28 11.51 7.05 20.02
CA PHE A 28 12.93 6.81 19.73
C PHE A 28 13.25 7.11 18.27
N ARG A 29 14.54 7.17 17.96
CA ARG A 29 14.98 7.30 16.55
C ARG A 29 14.62 6.04 15.79
N CYS A 30 14.08 6.22 14.59
CA CYS A 30 13.66 5.11 13.74
C CYS A 30 14.84 4.18 13.40
N PRO A 31 14.79 2.89 13.73
CA PRO A 31 15.85 1.96 13.39
C PRO A 31 15.91 1.62 11.89
N TYR A 32 14.84 1.88 11.15
CA TYR A 32 14.78 1.61 9.70
C TYR A 32 15.40 2.73 8.87
N CYS A 33 15.11 3.99 9.17
CA CYS A 33 15.58 5.13 8.36
C CYS A 33 16.59 6.04 9.07
N GLY A 34 16.91 5.78 10.34
CA GLY A 34 17.84 6.60 11.14
C GLY A 34 17.35 8.03 11.39
N ASP A 35 16.06 8.34 11.09
CA ASP A 35 15.50 9.69 11.18
C ASP A 35 16.24 10.74 10.32
N SER A 36 16.65 11.87 10.92
CA SER A 36 17.29 12.96 10.21
C SER A 36 18.81 12.86 10.24
N HIS A 37 19.46 12.91 9.07
CA HIS A 37 20.93 13.00 8.98
C HIS A 37 21.44 14.36 9.50
N LYS A 38 20.64 15.43 9.44
CA LYS A 38 21.03 16.77 9.86
C LYS A 38 20.85 17.02 11.37
N SER A 39 20.10 16.18 12.08
CA SER A 39 19.83 16.38 13.51
C SER A 39 19.85 15.05 14.25
N ARG A 40 20.81 14.91 15.16
CA ARG A 40 20.95 13.71 16.02
C ARG A 40 19.91 13.62 17.14
N THR A 41 19.19 14.71 17.41
CA THR A 41 18.19 14.77 18.50
C THR A 41 16.77 14.47 18.06
N LYS A 42 16.49 14.44 16.75
CA LYS A 42 15.15 14.13 16.25
C LYS A 42 14.87 12.63 16.36
N ALA A 43 13.74 12.31 17.01
CA ALA A 43 13.24 10.95 17.18
C ALA A 43 11.75 10.92 16.77
N ARG A 44 11.44 10.25 15.67
CA ARG A 44 10.10 10.20 15.04
C ARG A 44 9.53 8.79 14.93
N GLY A 45 10.22 7.81 15.49
CA GLY A 45 9.69 6.47 15.70
C GLY A 45 8.89 6.41 17.01
N TYR A 46 7.71 5.77 16.96
CA TYR A 46 6.82 5.62 18.12
C TYR A 46 6.34 4.18 18.23
N VAL A 47 6.38 3.64 19.46
CA VAL A 47 5.61 2.44 19.82
C VAL A 47 4.43 2.89 20.66
N PHE A 48 3.24 2.40 20.31
CA PHE A 48 2.00 2.76 20.97
C PHE A 48 1.04 1.57 21.01
N ARG A 49 0.10 1.60 21.96
CA ARG A 49 -0.94 0.59 22.09
C ARG A 49 -2.05 0.80 21.06
N LYS A 50 -2.43 -0.30 20.37
CA LYS A 50 -3.61 -0.36 19.53
C LYS A 50 -4.38 -1.64 19.85
N LYS A 51 -5.56 -1.50 20.46
CA LYS A 51 -6.32 -2.62 21.06
C LYS A 51 -5.48 -3.34 22.14
N ASN A 52 -5.19 -4.61 21.96
CA ASN A 52 -4.43 -5.44 22.90
C ASN A 52 -2.96 -5.67 22.51
N ASP A 53 -2.47 -4.99 21.48
CA ASP A 53 -1.11 -5.15 20.97
C ASP A 53 -0.35 -3.82 20.94
N LEU A 54 0.98 -3.90 20.86
CA LEU A 54 1.86 -2.76 20.63
C LEU A 54 2.24 -2.70 19.14
N PHE A 55 2.16 -1.49 18.58
CA PHE A 55 2.50 -1.17 17.19
C PHE A 55 3.57 -0.12 17.14
N TYR A 56 4.44 -0.25 16.16
CA TYR A 56 5.46 0.73 15.81
C TYR A 56 5.03 1.53 14.58
N LYS A 57 5.32 2.85 14.57
CA LYS A 57 5.20 3.70 13.40
C LYS A 57 6.27 4.79 13.42
N CYS A 58 6.87 5.04 12.27
CA CYS A 58 7.77 6.17 12.05
C CYS A 58 7.06 7.28 11.28
N HIS A 59 7.08 8.52 11.80
CA HIS A 59 6.52 9.69 11.12
C HIS A 59 7.48 10.34 10.12
N ASN A 60 8.69 9.79 9.94
CA ASN A 60 9.64 10.26 8.94
C ASN A 60 9.57 9.45 7.64
N CYS A 61 9.71 8.12 7.74
CA CYS A 61 9.70 7.23 6.56
C CYS A 61 8.36 6.52 6.35
N GLY A 62 7.38 6.70 7.25
CA GLY A 62 6.07 6.07 7.12
C GLY A 62 6.01 4.59 7.51
N VAL A 63 7.14 3.92 7.73
CA VAL A 63 7.18 2.50 8.13
C VAL A 63 6.32 2.27 9.35
N GLY A 64 5.42 1.28 9.26
CA GLY A 64 4.63 0.72 10.34
C GLY A 64 4.93 -0.76 10.51
N ALA A 65 5.00 -1.23 11.76
CA ALA A 65 5.25 -2.63 12.07
C ALA A 65 4.53 -3.04 13.36
N THR A 66 4.26 -4.34 13.51
CA THR A 66 3.89 -4.91 14.79
C THR A 66 5.13 -4.97 15.70
N LEU A 67 4.94 -5.04 17.02
CA LEU A 67 6.06 -5.17 17.94
C LEU A 67 6.96 -6.38 17.63
N PRO A 68 6.43 -7.59 17.33
CA PRO A 68 7.27 -8.71 16.91
C PRO A 68 8.20 -8.39 15.74
N ASN A 69 7.67 -7.74 14.71
CA ASN A 69 8.47 -7.38 13.53
C ASN A 69 9.53 -6.32 13.83
N LEU A 70 9.25 -5.38 14.72
CA LEU A 70 10.25 -4.43 15.21
C LEU A 70 11.38 -5.16 15.96
N ILE A 71 11.04 -6.07 16.88
CA ILE A 71 12.02 -6.86 17.64
C ILE A 71 12.87 -7.70 16.69
N LYS A 72 12.25 -8.38 15.72
CA LYS A 72 12.95 -9.19 14.70
C LYS A 72 13.93 -8.36 13.88
N HIS A 73 13.56 -7.12 13.56
CA HIS A 73 14.44 -6.20 12.82
C HIS A 73 15.66 -5.77 13.65
N LEU A 74 15.50 -5.64 14.97
CA LEU A 74 16.55 -5.21 15.88
C LEU A 74 17.47 -6.38 16.28
N ASP A 75 16.86 -7.51 16.67
CA ASP A 75 17.56 -8.69 17.17
C ASP A 75 16.73 -9.96 16.95
N SER A 76 17.19 -10.79 16.03
CA SER A 76 16.53 -12.06 15.69
C SER A 76 16.49 -13.05 16.86
N LYS A 77 17.54 -13.09 17.70
CA LYS A 77 17.59 -13.99 18.86
C LYS A 77 16.57 -13.60 19.91
N THR A 78 16.50 -12.31 20.24
CA THR A 78 15.48 -11.78 21.17
C THR A 78 14.06 -11.96 20.64
N TYR A 79 13.88 -11.95 19.31
CA TYR A 79 12.60 -12.26 18.67
C TYR A 79 12.17 -13.72 18.91
N ASP A 80 13.08 -14.68 18.77
CA ASP A 80 12.77 -16.09 18.99
C ASP A 80 12.37 -16.36 20.45
N ASP A 81 13.08 -15.76 21.39
CA ASP A 81 12.78 -15.82 22.83
C ASP A 81 11.40 -15.17 23.14
N TYR A 82 11.10 -14.03 22.52
CA TYR A 82 9.81 -13.35 22.65
C TYR A 82 8.64 -14.21 22.18
N ILE A 83 8.75 -14.81 21.01
CA ILE A 83 7.71 -15.67 20.47
C ILE A 83 7.52 -16.92 21.35
N LEU A 84 8.61 -17.52 21.82
CA LEU A 84 8.55 -18.69 22.70
C LEU A 84 7.87 -18.39 24.03
N GLU A 85 8.19 -17.25 24.65
CA GLU A 85 7.60 -16.86 25.95
C GLU A 85 6.12 -16.51 25.79
N ARG A 86 5.76 -15.78 24.73
CA ARG A 86 4.37 -15.44 24.44
C ARG A 86 3.52 -16.69 24.19
N TYR A 87 4.06 -17.70 23.49
CA TYR A 87 3.41 -18.97 23.28
C TYR A 87 3.19 -19.75 24.59
N ARG A 88 4.15 -19.71 25.51
CA ARG A 88 4.04 -20.39 26.82
C ARG A 88 2.94 -19.76 27.69
N GLU A 89 2.79 -18.45 27.72
CA GLU A 89 1.72 -17.79 28.49
C GLU A 89 0.33 -18.04 27.87
N GLU A 90 0.18 -17.98 26.56
CA GLU A 90 -1.08 -18.29 25.90
C GLU A 90 -1.49 -19.76 26.10
N GLY A 91 -0.53 -20.66 26.22
CA GLY A 91 -0.74 -22.08 26.52
C GLY A 91 -1.16 -22.37 27.94
N GLN A 92 -0.77 -21.57 28.94
CA GLN A 92 -1.15 -21.77 30.35
C GLN A 92 -2.62 -21.38 30.66
N TYR A 93 -3.26 -20.57 29.84
CA TYR A 93 -4.66 -20.20 29.99
C TYR A 93 -5.66 -21.20 29.39
N ARG A 94 -5.21 -22.22 28.66
CA ARG A 94 -6.05 -23.30 28.12
C ARG A 94 -5.61 -24.65 28.70
N GLY A 95 -6.07 -24.93 29.89
CA GLY A 95 -6.00 -26.30 30.41
C GLY A 95 -6.83 -27.25 29.56
N LYS A 96 -6.16 -28.07 28.74
CA LYS A 96 -6.39 -29.51 28.44
C LYS A 96 -5.41 -29.94 27.37
N THR A 97 -4.67 -31.02 27.69
CA THR A 97 -3.71 -31.69 26.88
C THR A 97 -4.32 -32.33 25.61
N SER A 98 -3.88 -31.87 24.47
CA SER A 98 -3.86 -32.62 23.22
C SER A 98 -2.53 -32.32 22.51
N PRO A 99 -1.88 -33.27 21.82
CA PRO A 99 -0.64 -32.98 21.12
C PRO A 99 -0.91 -31.91 20.06
N VAL A 100 -0.36 -30.72 20.29
CA VAL A 100 -0.54 -29.58 19.38
C VAL A 100 0.30 -29.85 18.14
N PRO A 101 -0.31 -29.95 16.95
CA PRO A 101 0.44 -29.90 15.71
C PRO A 101 1.22 -28.57 15.66
N LYS A 102 2.49 -28.64 15.22
CA LYS A 102 3.27 -27.41 14.95
C LYS A 102 2.40 -26.48 14.15
N PRO A 103 2.23 -25.20 14.55
CA PRO A 103 1.51 -24.25 13.73
C PRO A 103 2.31 -24.09 12.43
N GLU A 104 1.90 -24.77 11.39
CA GLU A 104 2.17 -24.31 10.06
C GLU A 104 1.41 -22.99 9.93
N PHE A 105 2.13 -21.87 9.96
CA PHE A 105 1.58 -20.62 9.46
C PHE A 105 1.42 -20.81 7.95
N LYS A 106 0.32 -21.41 7.55
CA LYS A 106 -0.21 -21.19 6.22
C LYS A 106 -0.64 -19.74 6.22
N PHE A 107 0.24 -18.87 5.77
CA PHE A 107 -0.24 -17.70 5.10
C PHE A 107 -1.08 -18.26 3.96
N ASP A 108 -2.39 -18.15 4.07
CA ASP A 108 -3.21 -18.30 2.89
C ASP A 108 -2.62 -17.29 1.89
N ALA A 109 -1.92 -17.80 0.91
CA ALA A 109 -1.48 -16.98 -0.21
C ALA A 109 -2.73 -16.24 -0.67
N PRO A 110 -2.68 -14.92 -0.89
CA PRO A 110 -3.84 -14.17 -1.27
C PRO A 110 -4.52 -14.91 -2.40
N VAL A 111 -5.71 -15.43 -2.14
CA VAL A 111 -6.48 -16.12 -3.18
C VAL A 111 -6.98 -15.00 -4.07
N PHE A 112 -6.22 -14.70 -5.12
CA PHE A 112 -6.65 -13.80 -6.19
C PHE A 112 -7.94 -14.40 -6.76
N LYS A 113 -9.07 -13.84 -6.35
CA LYS A 113 -10.34 -14.27 -6.89
C LYS A 113 -10.35 -13.83 -8.34
N LYS A 114 -10.14 -14.80 -9.25
CA LYS A 114 -10.41 -14.58 -10.67
C LYS A 114 -11.76 -13.88 -10.77
N ASN A 115 -11.76 -12.68 -11.38
CA ASN A 115 -12.98 -11.92 -11.62
C ASN A 115 -13.60 -11.20 -10.39
N VAL A 116 -12.78 -10.49 -9.62
CA VAL A 116 -13.23 -9.66 -8.47
C VAL A 116 -14.32 -8.66 -8.87
N PHE A 117 -14.32 -8.19 -10.13
CA PHE A 117 -15.26 -7.20 -10.65
C PHE A 117 -16.52 -7.79 -11.31
N LYS A 118 -16.70 -9.12 -11.24
CA LYS A 118 -17.91 -9.77 -11.78
C LYS A 118 -19.25 -9.12 -11.36
N PRO A 119 -19.40 -8.57 -10.13
CA PRO A 119 -20.62 -7.89 -9.74
C PRO A 119 -20.75 -6.46 -10.27
N LEU A 120 -19.72 -5.90 -10.92
CA LEU A 120 -19.75 -4.54 -11.46
C LEU A 120 -20.09 -4.54 -12.96
N GLN A 121 -20.68 -3.45 -13.41
CA GLN A 121 -20.98 -3.25 -14.84
C GLN A 121 -19.75 -2.63 -15.52
N SER A 122 -19.34 -3.21 -16.69
CA SER A 122 -18.35 -2.55 -17.54
C SER A 122 -18.93 -1.28 -18.14
N ILE A 123 -18.06 -0.32 -18.45
CA ILE A 123 -18.51 0.94 -19.09
C ILE A 123 -19.13 0.68 -20.46
N SER A 124 -18.71 -0.37 -21.17
CA SER A 124 -19.30 -0.78 -22.45
C SER A 124 -20.79 -1.17 -22.35
N SER A 125 -21.19 -1.75 -21.21
CA SER A 125 -22.58 -2.20 -20.97
C SER A 125 -23.54 -1.07 -20.58
N LEU A 126 -23.03 0.13 -20.31
CA LEU A 126 -23.83 1.29 -19.93
C LEU A 126 -24.42 1.98 -21.18
N ASP A 127 -25.58 2.60 -20.98
CA ASP A 127 -26.17 3.45 -22.02
C ASP A 127 -25.25 4.61 -22.41
N SER A 128 -25.30 5.03 -23.69
CA SER A 128 -24.46 6.13 -24.22
C SER A 128 -24.68 7.47 -23.51
N THR A 129 -25.83 7.66 -22.91
CA THR A 129 -26.15 8.86 -22.13
C THR A 129 -25.68 8.81 -20.69
N HIS A 130 -25.22 7.64 -20.21
CA HIS A 130 -24.81 7.47 -18.82
C HIS A 130 -23.58 8.33 -18.49
N PRO A 131 -23.58 9.09 -17.37
CA PRO A 131 -22.50 10.02 -17.00
C PRO A 131 -21.11 9.36 -16.93
N ALA A 132 -21.01 8.12 -16.45
CA ALA A 132 -19.76 7.37 -16.38
C ALA A 132 -19.19 7.09 -17.77
N ARG A 133 -20.04 6.66 -18.72
CA ARG A 133 -19.65 6.40 -20.10
C ARG A 133 -19.18 7.70 -20.79
N ARG A 134 -19.96 8.76 -20.66
CA ARG A 134 -19.59 10.09 -21.20
C ARG A 134 -18.28 10.64 -20.63
N LEU A 135 -17.98 10.34 -19.35
CA LEU A 135 -16.70 10.73 -18.77
C LEU A 135 -15.52 10.06 -19.47
N VAL A 136 -15.63 8.76 -19.76
CA VAL A 136 -14.58 7.97 -20.43
C VAL A 136 -14.46 8.39 -21.89
N GLU A 137 -15.59 8.62 -22.57
CA GLU A 137 -15.63 9.15 -23.96
C GLU A 137 -14.97 10.55 -24.04
N LYS A 138 -15.32 11.46 -23.15
CA LYS A 138 -14.73 12.81 -23.07
C LYS A 138 -13.22 12.77 -22.88
N ARG A 139 -12.70 11.70 -22.29
CA ARG A 139 -11.27 11.47 -22.13
C ARG A 139 -10.63 10.71 -23.31
N SER A 140 -11.38 10.45 -24.38
CA SER A 140 -10.91 9.68 -25.54
C SER A 140 -10.43 8.26 -25.18
N LEU A 141 -11.03 7.64 -24.16
CA LEU A 141 -10.67 6.30 -23.68
C LEU A 141 -11.72 5.24 -24.05
N SER A 142 -12.42 5.43 -25.18
CA SER A 142 -13.50 4.52 -25.61
C SER A 142 -13.01 3.10 -25.92
N GLU A 143 -11.74 2.92 -26.26
CA GLU A 143 -11.11 1.62 -26.49
C GLU A 143 -11.04 0.77 -25.22
N TYR A 144 -11.10 1.40 -24.02
CA TYR A 144 -10.98 0.74 -22.72
C TYR A 144 -12.33 0.55 -22.01
N PHE A 145 -13.46 0.64 -22.71
CA PHE A 145 -14.78 0.50 -22.11
C PHE A 145 -15.00 -0.85 -21.43
N ASP A 146 -14.39 -1.92 -21.93
CA ASP A 146 -14.51 -3.26 -21.35
C ASP A 146 -13.57 -3.46 -20.15
N ASP A 147 -12.53 -2.66 -20.03
CA ASP A 147 -11.54 -2.72 -18.96
C ASP A 147 -11.85 -1.81 -17.77
N LEU A 148 -12.80 -0.88 -17.95
CA LEU A 148 -13.23 0.07 -16.93
C LEU A 148 -14.64 -0.27 -16.46
N PHE A 149 -14.90 -0.08 -15.15
CA PHE A 149 -16.16 -0.49 -14.56
C PHE A 149 -16.82 0.64 -13.77
N LEU A 150 -18.15 0.59 -13.66
CA LEU A 150 -18.91 1.45 -12.76
C LEU A 150 -19.10 0.74 -11.42
N CYS A 151 -18.69 1.37 -10.33
CA CYS A 151 -19.02 0.96 -8.97
C CYS A 151 -20.01 1.97 -8.38
N PRO A 152 -21.28 1.61 -8.16
CA PRO A 152 -22.29 2.52 -7.61
C PRO A 152 -22.03 2.93 -6.16
N SER A 153 -21.38 2.06 -5.37
CA SER A 153 -21.11 2.25 -3.94
C SER A 153 -19.71 1.71 -3.63
N PHE A 154 -18.72 2.58 -3.72
CA PHE A 154 -17.31 2.19 -3.67
C PHE A 154 -16.89 1.64 -2.31
N TYR A 155 -17.30 2.29 -1.20
CA TYR A 155 -16.95 1.83 0.15
C TYR A 155 -17.62 0.50 0.48
N LYS A 156 -18.90 0.38 0.13
CA LYS A 156 -19.65 -0.85 0.32
C LYS A 156 -19.04 -2.01 -0.46
N PHE A 157 -18.72 -1.79 -1.73
CA PHE A 157 -18.04 -2.80 -2.57
C PHE A 157 -16.69 -3.19 -1.99
N THR A 158 -15.86 -2.21 -1.62
CA THR A 158 -14.54 -2.47 -1.03
C THR A 158 -14.66 -3.28 0.26
N ASN A 159 -15.64 -2.99 1.11
CA ASN A 159 -15.85 -3.74 2.36
C ASN A 159 -16.30 -5.19 2.13
N THR A 160 -16.82 -5.54 0.93
CA THR A 160 -17.07 -6.95 0.59
C THR A 160 -15.81 -7.74 0.30
N LEU A 161 -14.76 -7.04 -0.12
CA LEU A 161 -13.44 -7.63 -0.44
C LEU A 161 -12.50 -7.58 0.76
N ILE A 162 -12.48 -6.45 1.45
CA ILE A 162 -11.64 -6.20 2.62
C ILE A 162 -12.56 -5.71 3.75
N PRO A 163 -12.95 -6.59 4.68
CA PRO A 163 -13.88 -6.23 5.75
C PRO A 163 -13.40 -5.02 6.58
N ASN A 164 -14.32 -4.08 6.85
CA ASN A 164 -14.05 -2.87 7.64
C ASN A 164 -12.97 -1.93 7.07
N LYS A 165 -12.65 -1.99 5.78
CA LYS A 165 -11.73 -1.02 5.15
C LYS A 165 -12.26 0.41 5.30
N PHE A 166 -13.55 0.60 5.12
CA PHE A 166 -14.27 1.84 5.37
C PHE A 166 -15.29 1.64 6.49
N PRO A 167 -14.99 2.07 7.73
CA PRO A 167 -15.88 1.90 8.88
C PRO A 167 -17.20 2.68 8.76
N SER A 168 -17.19 3.81 8.03
CA SER A 168 -18.37 4.62 7.76
C SER A 168 -18.69 4.63 6.27
N LEU A 169 -19.97 4.46 5.93
CA LEU A 169 -20.48 4.54 4.57
C LEU A 169 -21.13 5.90 4.25
N CYS A 170 -21.11 6.87 5.17
CA CYS A 170 -21.78 8.15 4.99
C CYS A 170 -21.27 8.96 3.79
N ALA A 171 -19.99 8.77 3.43
CA ALA A 171 -19.35 9.44 2.28
C ALA A 171 -19.17 8.48 1.09
N ASP A 172 -19.94 7.40 1.03
CA ASP A 172 -19.90 6.48 -0.10
C ASP A 172 -20.57 7.09 -1.33
N HIS A 173 -19.93 6.96 -2.48
CA HIS A 173 -20.45 7.50 -3.74
C HIS A 173 -19.96 6.67 -4.92
N PRO A 174 -20.59 6.82 -6.10
CA PRO A 174 -20.17 6.10 -7.30
C PRO A 174 -18.75 6.48 -7.72
N ARG A 175 -17.99 5.48 -8.20
CA ARG A 175 -16.64 5.69 -8.77
C ARG A 175 -16.43 4.89 -10.04
N LEU A 176 -15.61 5.44 -10.92
CA LEU A 176 -15.00 4.69 -12.01
C LEU A 176 -13.93 3.79 -11.45
N MET A 177 -14.03 2.49 -11.72
CA MET A 177 -13.09 1.48 -11.27
C MET A 177 -12.05 1.17 -12.34
N ILE A 178 -10.80 1.23 -11.95
CA ILE A 178 -9.63 0.98 -12.79
C ILE A 178 -8.90 -0.21 -12.17
N PRO A 179 -8.99 -1.43 -12.75
CA PRO A 179 -8.33 -2.62 -12.21
C PRO A 179 -6.83 -2.60 -12.50
N PHE A 180 -6.02 -2.96 -11.51
CA PHE A 180 -4.59 -3.19 -11.66
C PHE A 180 -4.38 -4.70 -11.77
N ARG A 181 -3.86 -5.14 -12.91
CA ARG A 181 -3.64 -6.54 -13.23
C ARG A 181 -2.16 -6.86 -13.18
N ASN A 182 -1.84 -8.06 -12.69
CA ASN A 182 -0.50 -8.63 -12.80
C ASN A 182 -0.25 -9.17 -14.22
N GLU A 183 0.94 -9.72 -14.46
CA GLU A 183 1.33 -10.28 -15.77
C GLU A 183 0.43 -11.44 -16.21
N GLU A 184 -0.21 -12.14 -15.28
CA GLU A 184 -1.18 -13.21 -15.51
C GLU A 184 -2.61 -12.70 -15.74
N GLY A 185 -2.84 -11.38 -15.69
CA GLY A 185 -4.14 -10.74 -15.85
C GLY A 185 -5.03 -10.78 -14.60
N GLU A 186 -4.51 -11.19 -13.45
CA GLU A 186 -5.25 -11.22 -12.19
C GLU A 186 -5.25 -9.84 -11.52
N ILE A 187 -6.39 -9.45 -10.94
CA ILE A 187 -6.55 -8.15 -10.30
C ILE A 187 -5.96 -8.21 -8.87
N PHE A 188 -4.85 -7.52 -8.64
CA PHE A 188 -4.18 -7.42 -7.34
C PHE A 188 -4.46 -6.09 -6.60
N ALA A 189 -4.90 -5.08 -7.33
CA ALA A 189 -5.31 -3.79 -6.80
C ALA A 189 -6.35 -3.13 -7.71
N TYR A 190 -6.95 -2.05 -7.25
CA TYR A 190 -7.81 -1.21 -8.08
C TYR A 190 -7.82 0.22 -7.60
N GLN A 191 -8.12 1.13 -8.50
CA GLN A 191 -8.29 2.53 -8.17
C GLN A 191 -9.73 2.97 -8.48
N GLY A 192 -10.36 3.64 -7.52
CA GLY A 192 -11.67 4.26 -7.70
C GLY A 192 -11.53 5.75 -7.93
N ARG A 193 -11.89 6.24 -9.13
CA ARG A 193 -11.92 7.66 -9.48
C ARG A 193 -13.31 8.25 -9.27
N ALA A 194 -13.41 9.33 -8.55
CA ALA A 194 -14.65 10.10 -8.38
C ALA A 194 -15.12 10.71 -9.71
N PHE A 195 -16.43 10.81 -9.90
CA PHE A 195 -17.02 11.43 -11.10
C PHE A 195 -17.09 12.94 -10.99
N GLY A 196 -17.30 13.47 -9.81
CA GLY A 196 -17.46 14.90 -9.50
C GLY A 196 -16.30 15.48 -8.70
N SER A 197 -16.64 16.33 -7.74
CA SER A 197 -15.73 17.07 -6.85
C SER A 197 -15.43 16.36 -5.55
N GLU A 198 -15.87 15.09 -5.41
CA GLU A 198 -15.68 14.30 -4.19
C GLU A 198 -14.20 14.11 -3.88
N THR A 199 -13.86 14.26 -2.62
CA THR A 199 -12.49 14.13 -2.11
C THR A 199 -12.33 12.87 -1.25
N PRO A 200 -11.26 12.10 -1.43
CA PRO A 200 -10.22 12.25 -2.44
C PRO A 200 -10.70 11.82 -3.84
N LYS A 201 -10.18 12.49 -4.87
CA LYS A 201 -10.55 12.22 -6.27
C LYS A 201 -10.20 10.80 -6.71
N TYR A 202 -9.08 10.27 -6.22
CA TYR A 202 -8.62 8.90 -6.45
C TYR A 202 -8.41 8.18 -5.13
N ILE A 203 -8.86 6.93 -5.06
CA ILE A 203 -8.60 6.03 -3.93
C ILE A 203 -8.08 4.72 -4.49
N THR A 204 -6.87 4.33 -4.12
CA THR A 204 -6.27 3.06 -4.53
C THR A 204 -6.40 2.04 -3.42
N ILE A 205 -6.92 0.87 -3.73
CA ILE A 205 -7.10 -0.27 -2.82
C ILE A 205 -6.20 -1.41 -3.29
N LYS A 206 -5.37 -1.92 -2.41
CA LYS A 206 -4.58 -3.14 -2.62
C LYS A 206 -5.40 -4.33 -2.13
N LEU A 207 -5.46 -5.36 -2.93
CA LEU A 207 -5.98 -6.69 -2.55
C LEU A 207 -4.83 -7.58 -2.07
N ASP A 208 -3.64 -7.35 -2.63
CA ASP A 208 -2.38 -7.88 -2.17
C ASP A 208 -1.57 -6.75 -1.54
N GLU A 209 -1.33 -6.84 -0.22
CA GLU A 209 -0.60 -5.80 0.52
C GLU A 209 0.88 -5.73 0.14
N ASP A 210 1.46 -6.82 -0.37
CA ASP A 210 2.87 -6.91 -0.74
C ASP A 210 3.12 -6.40 -2.18
N ALA A 211 2.10 -6.38 -3.03
CA ALA A 211 2.24 -5.89 -4.40
C ALA A 211 2.45 -4.37 -4.47
N ASP A 212 3.31 -3.91 -5.37
CA ASP A 212 3.46 -2.51 -5.70
C ASP A 212 2.24 -1.99 -6.48
N LYS A 213 1.89 -0.70 -6.30
CA LYS A 213 0.73 -0.08 -6.96
C LYS A 213 1.07 0.32 -8.40
N ILE A 214 1.47 -0.63 -9.21
CA ILE A 214 1.83 -0.40 -10.60
C ILE A 214 0.68 -0.87 -11.49
N PHE A 215 0.15 0.06 -12.28
CA PHE A 215 -0.90 -0.21 -13.25
C PHE A 215 -0.30 -0.54 -14.62
N GLY A 216 -0.86 -1.50 -15.33
CA GLY A 216 -0.46 -1.84 -16.70
C GLY A 216 0.59 -2.93 -16.81
N LEU A 217 0.86 -3.70 -15.75
CA LEU A 217 1.81 -4.82 -15.79
C LEU A 217 1.43 -5.91 -16.79
N ASP A 218 0.14 -6.08 -17.01
CA ASP A 218 -0.45 -7.03 -17.99
C ASP A 218 -0.27 -6.64 -19.45
N ARG A 219 0.25 -5.43 -19.73
CA ARG A 219 0.31 -4.83 -21.07
C ARG A 219 1.72 -4.45 -21.53
N VAL A 220 2.70 -4.51 -20.63
CA VAL A 220 4.06 -4.07 -20.94
C VAL A 220 4.95 -5.20 -21.43
N ASP A 221 5.73 -4.89 -22.45
CA ASP A 221 6.83 -5.71 -22.97
C ASP A 221 8.14 -5.25 -22.34
N LYS A 222 8.63 -6.01 -21.36
CA LYS A 222 9.87 -5.70 -20.60
C LYS A 222 11.14 -5.78 -21.46
N SER A 223 11.05 -6.29 -22.67
CA SER A 223 12.20 -6.32 -23.62
C SER A 223 12.43 -4.96 -24.30
N LYS A 224 11.49 -4.02 -24.15
CA LYS A 224 11.52 -2.68 -24.74
C LYS A 224 11.58 -1.60 -23.68
N PRO A 225 12.00 -0.37 -24.02
CA PRO A 225 11.88 0.76 -23.11
C PRO A 225 10.43 0.93 -22.62
N ILE A 226 10.27 1.10 -21.33
CA ILE A 226 8.97 1.22 -20.67
C ILE A 226 8.77 2.68 -20.26
N LEU A 227 7.67 3.27 -20.72
CA LEU A 227 7.24 4.60 -20.29
C LEU A 227 6.59 4.49 -18.91
N VAL A 228 6.88 5.45 -18.05
CA VAL A 228 6.36 5.50 -16.68
C VAL A 228 5.69 6.84 -16.45
N VAL A 229 4.40 6.83 -16.12
CA VAL A 229 3.61 8.01 -15.77
C VAL A 229 3.06 7.91 -14.35
N GLU A 230 2.47 8.98 -13.82
CA GLU A 230 1.86 8.95 -12.49
C GLU A 230 0.46 8.32 -12.52
N GLY A 231 -0.36 8.73 -13.49
CA GLY A 231 -1.79 8.41 -13.55
C GLY A 231 -2.13 7.16 -14.38
N PRO A 232 -2.91 6.19 -13.84
CA PRO A 232 -3.34 5.01 -14.59
C PRO A 232 -4.08 5.34 -15.90
N LEU A 233 -4.96 6.34 -15.90
CA LEU A 233 -5.69 6.71 -17.12
C LEU A 233 -4.79 7.39 -18.17
N ASP A 234 -3.73 8.06 -17.72
CA ASP A 234 -2.80 8.75 -18.61
C ASP A 234 -1.88 7.75 -19.32
N SER A 235 -1.55 6.63 -18.65
CA SER A 235 -0.78 5.54 -19.25
C SER A 235 -1.50 4.84 -20.42
N LEU A 236 -2.83 4.97 -20.51
CA LEU A 236 -3.63 4.37 -21.58
C LEU A 236 -3.45 5.04 -22.94
N PHE A 237 -2.84 6.22 -22.98
CA PHE A 237 -2.54 6.95 -24.22
C PHE A 237 -1.15 6.65 -24.79
N LEU A 238 -0.36 5.84 -24.08
CA LEU A 238 1.03 5.59 -24.44
C LEU A 238 1.26 4.10 -24.62
N ASP A 239 2.01 3.76 -25.66
CA ASP A 239 2.44 2.38 -25.91
C ASP A 239 3.50 1.98 -24.88
N ASN A 240 3.48 0.71 -24.48
CA ASN A 240 4.44 0.12 -23.53
C ASN A 240 4.62 0.96 -22.26
N CYS A 241 3.52 1.32 -21.61
CA CYS A 241 3.48 2.26 -20.51
C CYS A 241 2.88 1.65 -19.24
N VAL A 242 3.48 1.98 -18.10
CA VAL A 242 2.93 1.70 -16.75
C VAL A 242 2.63 3.00 -16.02
N ALA A 243 1.72 2.93 -15.03
CA ALA A 243 1.50 4.03 -14.11
C ALA A 243 1.79 3.61 -12.68
N MET A 244 2.45 4.49 -11.93
CA MET A 244 2.91 4.19 -10.57
C MET A 244 1.86 4.41 -9.49
N ALA A 245 0.78 5.12 -9.75
CA ALA A 245 -0.34 5.36 -8.81
C ALA A 245 0.10 5.66 -7.37
N GLY A 246 1.20 6.40 -7.20
CA GLY A 246 1.81 6.72 -5.91
C GLY A 246 2.79 5.66 -5.37
N ALA A 247 3.20 4.67 -6.18
CA ALA A 247 4.29 3.74 -5.87
C ALA A 247 5.67 4.36 -6.16
N ASP A 248 6.71 3.77 -5.60
CA ASP A 248 8.11 4.12 -5.94
C ASP A 248 8.60 3.27 -7.11
N PHE A 249 8.96 3.91 -8.22
CA PHE A 249 9.48 3.23 -9.40
C PHE A 249 10.88 2.62 -9.22
N ASN A 250 11.52 2.83 -8.06
CA ASN A 250 12.84 2.26 -7.78
C ASN A 250 12.84 0.73 -7.71
N ASN A 251 11.69 0.13 -7.44
CA ASN A 251 11.53 -1.33 -7.34
C ASN A 251 11.12 -1.98 -8.66
N PHE A 252 10.86 -1.19 -9.72
CA PHE A 252 10.45 -1.72 -11.00
C PHE A 252 11.67 -1.86 -11.92
N GLU A 253 11.91 -3.10 -12.40
CA GLU A 253 13.06 -3.43 -13.26
C GLU A 253 12.74 -3.18 -14.74
N GLY A 254 13.72 -2.64 -15.47
CA GLY A 254 13.61 -2.40 -16.90
C GLY A 254 14.31 -1.12 -17.37
N ASP A 255 14.32 -0.88 -18.66
CA ASP A 255 14.77 0.40 -19.26
C ASP A 255 13.63 1.42 -19.16
N LEU A 256 13.61 2.17 -18.07
CA LEU A 256 12.52 3.08 -17.71
C LEU A 256 12.76 4.49 -18.27
N ILE A 257 11.73 5.06 -18.89
CA ILE A 257 11.66 6.47 -19.29
C ILE A 257 10.53 7.11 -18.52
N ILE A 258 10.85 7.99 -17.56
CA ILE A 258 9.89 8.57 -16.64
C ILE A 258 9.35 9.87 -17.23
N ILE A 259 8.03 9.96 -17.34
CA ILE A 259 7.30 11.12 -17.83
C ILE A 259 6.63 11.79 -16.64
N PHE A 260 7.06 12.99 -16.32
CA PHE A 260 6.47 13.78 -15.24
C PHE A 260 5.34 14.67 -15.74
N ASP A 261 4.36 14.92 -14.88
CA ASP A 261 3.34 15.95 -15.15
C ASP A 261 4.02 17.31 -15.32
N ASN A 262 3.61 18.02 -16.36
CA ASN A 262 4.15 19.38 -16.64
C ASN A 262 3.57 20.41 -15.64
N GLU A 263 4.02 20.34 -14.41
CA GLU A 263 3.64 21.23 -13.31
C GLU A 263 4.85 22.02 -12.77
N PRO A 264 5.40 22.97 -13.52
CA PRO A 264 6.65 23.67 -13.16
C PRO A 264 6.55 24.50 -11.87
N ARG A 265 5.33 24.77 -11.38
CA ARG A 265 5.09 25.45 -10.10
C ARG A 265 4.96 24.51 -8.90
N ASN A 266 4.84 23.21 -9.14
CA ASN A 266 4.75 22.21 -8.09
C ASN A 266 6.15 21.83 -7.60
N LYS A 267 6.52 22.36 -6.42
CA LYS A 267 7.84 22.13 -5.83
C LYS A 267 8.15 20.65 -5.52
N GLU A 268 7.13 19.82 -5.32
CA GLU A 268 7.32 18.40 -5.06
C GLU A 268 7.69 17.66 -6.35
N ILE A 269 7.00 17.96 -7.46
CA ILE A 269 7.33 17.41 -8.79
C ILE A 269 8.73 17.87 -9.21
N CYS A 270 9.07 19.15 -9.07
CA CYS A 270 10.42 19.65 -9.39
C CYS A 270 11.50 18.91 -8.61
N LYS A 271 11.30 18.66 -7.31
CA LYS A 271 12.24 17.88 -6.49
C LYS A 271 12.34 16.42 -6.91
N GLN A 272 11.24 15.82 -7.33
CA GLN A 272 11.26 14.44 -7.85
C GLN A 272 12.03 14.37 -9.18
N ILE A 273 11.84 15.33 -10.07
CA ILE A 273 12.61 15.47 -11.33
C ILE A 273 14.10 15.57 -11.02
N GLU A 274 14.51 16.52 -10.15
CA GLU A 274 15.91 16.70 -9.75
C GLU A 274 16.50 15.40 -9.16
N LYS A 275 15.76 14.72 -8.28
CA LYS A 275 16.17 13.45 -7.70
C LYS A 275 16.37 12.37 -8.77
N THR A 276 15.43 12.27 -9.71
CA THR A 276 15.43 11.27 -10.78
C THR A 276 16.60 11.48 -11.73
N ILE A 277 16.89 12.74 -12.10
CA ILE A 277 18.08 13.12 -12.89
C ILE A 277 19.36 12.76 -12.14
N SER A 278 19.45 13.08 -10.84
CA SER A 278 20.63 12.77 -10.03
C SER A 278 20.91 11.26 -9.90
N GLN A 279 19.90 10.42 -10.14
CA GLN A 279 20.00 8.96 -10.20
C GLN A 279 20.40 8.44 -11.59
N GLY A 280 20.64 9.32 -12.57
CA GLY A 280 21.02 8.97 -13.94
C GLY A 280 19.88 8.33 -14.77
N ARG A 281 18.61 8.51 -14.37
CA ARG A 281 17.47 7.94 -15.06
C ARG A 281 17.03 8.80 -16.25
N LYS A 282 16.45 8.15 -17.28
CA LYS A 282 15.87 8.84 -18.44
C LYS A 282 14.55 9.48 -18.03
N ILE A 283 14.37 10.75 -18.37
CA ILE A 283 13.14 11.48 -18.10
C ILE A 283 12.65 12.23 -19.33
N VAL A 284 11.33 12.50 -19.36
CA VAL A 284 10.66 13.41 -20.28
C VAL A 284 9.80 14.38 -19.43
N ILE A 285 9.77 15.64 -19.82
CA ILE A 285 9.00 16.71 -19.12
C ILE A 285 8.06 17.36 -20.15
#